data_c066f458a2559af5c5b9724e9eb2eb16
#
_entry.id   c066f458a2559af5c5b9724e9eb2eb16
#
_cell.length_a   1.000
_cell.length_b   1.000
_cell.length_c   1.000
_cell.angle_alpha   90.00
_cell.angle_beta   90.00
_cell.angle_gamma   90.00
#
_symmetry.space_group_name_H-M   'P 1'
#
loop_
_entity.id
_entity.type
_entity.pdbx_description
1 polymer ?
#
loop_
_entity_poly.entity_id
_entity_poly.type
_entity_poly.pdbx_seq_one_letter_code
_entity_poly.pdbx_strand_id
1 'polypeptide(L)' 'MKYYTFEVVIEKEDGAKGYYAHCPTLPGCFSNGPTIEATRINIREAIELHLESLTKHSKKIPQAEKLVHVEEICIGFPS' A
#
# COMPACT_ATOMS: atom_id res chain seq x y z
N MET A 1 -20.24 -12.73 0.60
CA MET A 1 -18.86 -12.20 0.51
C MET A 1 -18.85 -10.72 0.84
N LYS A 2 -17.90 -10.31 1.64
CA LYS A 2 -17.77 -8.93 2.07
C LYS A 2 -16.57 -8.29 1.38
N TYR A 3 -16.75 -7.10 0.83
CA TYR A 3 -15.68 -6.39 0.14
C TYR A 3 -15.12 -5.27 1.00
N TYR A 4 -13.82 -5.11 0.97
CA TYR A 4 -13.11 -4.05 1.68
C TYR A 4 -12.28 -3.26 0.68
N THR A 5 -12.17 -1.97 0.91
CA THR A 5 -11.36 -1.10 0.07
C THR A 5 -10.17 -0.60 0.85
N PHE A 6 -8.98 -0.80 0.29
CA PHE A 6 -7.75 -0.32 0.89
C PHE A 6 -7.01 0.57 -0.11
N GLU A 7 -6.43 1.63 0.40
CA GLU A 7 -5.55 2.44 -0.41
C GLU A 7 -4.13 1.89 -0.36
N VAL A 8 -3.46 1.93 -1.49
CA VAL A 8 -2.10 1.45 -1.63
C VAL A 8 -1.25 2.60 -2.17
N VAL A 9 -0.10 2.79 -1.56
CA VAL A 9 0.87 3.78 -2.01
C VAL A 9 2.02 3.04 -2.67
N ILE A 10 2.31 3.40 -3.93
CA ILE A 10 3.42 2.82 -4.66
C ILE A 10 4.44 3.90 -4.93
N GLU A 11 5.67 3.65 -4.53
CA GLU A 11 6.78 4.59 -4.69
C GLU A 11 7.93 3.89 -5.41
N LYS A 12 8.74 4.68 -6.10
CA LYS A 12 9.96 4.17 -6.71
C LYS A 12 11.06 4.14 -5.66
N GLU A 13 11.77 3.03 -5.56
CA GLU A 13 12.89 2.92 -4.64
C GLU A 13 14.06 3.76 -5.13
N ASP A 14 14.66 4.52 -4.22
CA ASP A 14 15.83 5.34 -4.52
C ASP A 14 17.03 4.45 -4.89
N GLY A 15 17.64 4.75 -6.04
CA GLY A 15 18.83 4.04 -6.48
C GLY A 15 18.60 2.60 -6.89
N ALA A 16 17.38 2.12 -6.89
CA ALA A 16 17.05 0.76 -7.27
C ALA A 16 16.17 0.73 -8.52
N LYS A 17 16.19 -0.41 -9.20
CA LYS A 17 15.32 -0.63 -10.35
C LYS A 17 14.04 -1.31 -9.90
N GLY A 18 13.24 -0.60 -9.16
CA GLY A 18 12.03 -1.24 -8.68
C GLY A 18 11.11 -0.28 -7.98
N TYR A 19 10.03 -0.86 -7.51
CA TYR A 19 8.97 -0.11 -6.86
C TYR A 19 8.65 -0.77 -5.53
N TYR A 20 8.20 0.03 -4.61
CA TYR A 20 7.82 -0.38 -3.27
C TYR A 20 6.38 0.05 -3.03
N ALA A 21 5.62 -0.80 -2.38
CA ALA A 21 4.23 -0.50 -2.05
C ALA A 21 3.94 -0.78 -0.60
N HIS A 22 3.06 0.01 -0.03
CA HIS A 22 2.55 -0.25 1.31
C HIS A 22 1.08 0.13 1.40
N CYS A 23 0.40 -0.45 2.38
CA CYS A 23 -0.98 -0.16 2.68
C CYS A 23 -1.03 0.57 4.03
N PRO A 24 -1.27 1.89 4.03
CA PRO A 24 -1.25 2.67 5.28
C PRO A 24 -2.19 2.16 6.36
N THR A 25 -3.34 1.62 5.98
CA THR A 25 -4.34 1.13 6.93
C THR A 25 -3.92 -0.16 7.62
N LEU A 26 -3.03 -0.93 6.97
CA LEU A 26 -2.57 -2.21 7.50
C LEU A 26 -1.08 -2.12 7.84
N PRO A 27 -0.74 -1.75 9.09
CA PRO A 27 0.67 -1.63 9.48
C PRO A 27 1.45 -2.93 9.22
N GLY A 28 2.62 -2.79 8.64
CA GLY A 28 3.46 -3.94 8.29
C GLY A 28 3.09 -4.62 6.99
N CYS A 29 2.07 -4.15 6.29
CA CYS A 29 1.68 -4.71 5.00
C CYS A 29 2.38 -3.95 3.88
N PHE A 30 3.36 -4.57 3.27
CA PHE A 30 4.14 -3.96 2.19
C PHE A 30 4.60 -5.01 1.19
N SER A 31 5.01 -4.56 0.03
CA SER A 31 5.56 -5.43 -1.00
C SER A 31 6.43 -4.63 -1.96
N ASN A 32 7.00 -5.28 -2.94
CA ASN A 32 7.80 -4.63 -3.97
C ASN A 32 7.70 -5.38 -5.29
N GLY A 33 8.26 -4.80 -6.32
CA GLY A 33 8.30 -5.45 -7.62
C GLY A 33 9.14 -4.64 -8.61
N PRO A 34 9.52 -5.25 -9.73
CA PRO A 34 10.34 -4.58 -10.75
C PRO A 34 9.58 -3.56 -11.58
N THR A 35 8.25 -3.63 -11.60
CA THR A 35 7.39 -2.71 -12.34
C THR A 35 6.22 -2.30 -11.46
N ILE A 36 5.52 -1.24 -11.84
CA ILE A 36 4.30 -0.83 -11.14
C ILE A 36 3.28 -1.96 -11.18
N GLU A 37 3.11 -2.60 -12.33
CA GLU A 37 2.15 -3.67 -12.50
C GLU A 37 2.46 -4.86 -11.59
N ALA A 38 3.71 -5.30 -11.58
CA ALA A 38 4.13 -6.39 -10.70
C ALA A 38 3.95 -6.03 -9.23
N THR A 39 4.28 -4.79 -8.87
CA THR A 39 4.13 -4.31 -7.50
C THR A 39 2.67 -4.28 -7.06
N ARG A 40 1.77 -3.89 -7.96
CA ARG A 40 0.32 -3.90 -7.68
C ARG A 40 -0.18 -5.31 -7.40
N ILE A 41 0.26 -6.27 -8.20
CA ILE A 41 -0.12 -7.67 -8.00
C ILE A 41 0.42 -8.17 -6.66
N ASN A 42 1.67 -7.85 -6.37
CA ASN A 42 2.33 -8.32 -5.16
C ASN A 42 1.74 -7.70 -3.89
N ILE A 43 1.41 -6.41 -3.89
CA ILE A 43 0.79 -5.79 -2.72
C ILE A 43 -0.62 -6.29 -2.49
N ARG A 44 -1.35 -6.59 -3.56
CA ARG A 44 -2.68 -7.18 -3.44
C ARG A 44 -2.60 -8.52 -2.72
N GLU A 45 -1.66 -9.36 -3.12
CA GLU A 45 -1.43 -10.65 -2.47
C GLU A 45 -1.04 -10.48 -1.00
N ALA A 46 -0.18 -9.51 -0.71
CA ALA A 46 0.23 -9.22 0.66
C ALA A 46 -0.97 -8.78 1.52
N ILE A 47 -1.88 -7.98 0.97
CA ILE A 47 -3.08 -7.57 1.66
C ILE A 47 -3.98 -8.78 1.93
N GLU A 48 -4.18 -9.64 0.94
CA GLU A 48 -5.00 -10.83 1.10
C GLU A 48 -4.48 -11.73 2.23
N LEU A 49 -3.17 -11.94 2.26
CA LEU A 49 -2.54 -12.74 3.32
C LEU A 49 -2.66 -12.07 4.70
N HIS A 50 -2.55 -10.74 4.73
CA HIS A 50 -2.68 -9.98 5.98
C HIS A 50 -4.10 -10.09 6.55
N LEU A 51 -5.11 -9.98 5.68
CA LEU A 51 -6.50 -10.13 6.08
C LEU A 51 -6.80 -11.55 6.57
N GLU A 52 -6.25 -12.55 5.91
CA GLU A 52 -6.36 -13.93 6.33
C GLU A 52 -5.82 -14.12 7.74
N SER A 53 -4.65 -13.54 8.00
CA SER A 53 -4.03 -13.61 9.33
C SER A 53 -4.88 -12.93 10.38
N LEU A 54 -5.42 -11.75 10.10
CA LEU A 54 -6.29 -11.04 11.03
C LEU A 54 -7.53 -11.85 11.36
N THR A 55 -8.16 -12.41 10.36
CA THR A 55 -9.36 -13.24 10.53
C THR A 55 -9.06 -14.48 11.35
N LYS A 56 -7.94 -15.13 11.06
CA LYS A 56 -7.52 -16.33 11.77
C LYS A 56 -7.29 -16.08 13.26
N HIS A 57 -6.86 -14.87 13.61
CA HIS A 57 -6.63 -14.49 15.00
C HIS A 57 -7.80 -13.73 15.62
N SER A 58 -8.96 -13.76 14.96
CA SER A 58 -10.19 -13.09 15.39
C SER A 58 -10.01 -11.60 15.63
N LYS A 59 -9.14 -10.98 14.86
CA LYS A 59 -8.90 -9.55 14.93
C LYS A 59 -9.77 -8.81 13.93
N LYS A 60 -10.15 -7.59 14.27
CA LYS A 60 -10.91 -6.74 13.36
C LYS A 60 -10.06 -6.32 12.17
N ILE A 61 -10.68 -6.29 11.00
CA ILE A 61 -10.05 -5.73 9.81
C ILE A 61 -10.16 -4.21 9.92
N PRO A 62 -9.01 -3.49 9.95
CA PRO A 62 -9.05 -2.04 10.04
C PRO A 62 -9.70 -1.41 8.80
N GLN A 63 -10.49 -0.38 9.02
CA GLN A 63 -11.06 0.41 7.94
C GLN A 63 -10.33 1.73 7.86
N ALA A 64 -9.90 2.08 6.66
CA ALA A 64 -9.24 3.35 6.43
C ALA A 64 -10.22 4.49 6.61
N GLU A 65 -9.75 5.56 7.22
CA GLU A 65 -10.45 6.82 7.11
C GLU A 65 -10.34 7.25 5.65
N LYS A 66 -11.42 7.78 5.12
CA LYS A 66 -11.44 8.16 3.73
C LYS A 66 -10.48 9.31 3.50
N LEU A 67 -9.51 9.12 2.60
CA LEU A 67 -8.62 10.20 2.20
C LEU A 67 -9.43 11.26 1.45
N VAL A 68 -9.29 12.50 1.90
CA VAL A 68 -9.99 13.62 1.30
C VAL A 68 -9.17 14.26 0.19
N HIS A 69 -7.85 14.27 0.36
CA HIS A 69 -6.98 14.95 -0.59
C HIS A 69 -5.56 14.42 -0.54
N VAL A 70 -4.99 14.17 -1.71
CA VAL A 70 -3.59 13.81 -1.84
C VAL A 70 -3.02 14.62 -2.98
N GLU A 71 -1.91 15.29 -2.74
CA GLU A 71 -1.32 16.19 -3.71
C GLU A 71 0.19 16.17 -3.64
N GLU A 72 0.81 16.28 -4.79
CA GLU A 72 2.26 16.56 -4.90
C GLU A 72 2.42 18.01 -5.26
N ILE A 73 3.26 18.73 -4.53
CA ILE A 73 3.52 20.13 -4.78
C ILE A 73 4.98 20.30 -5.15
N CYS A 74 5.23 20.82 -6.34
CA CYS A 74 6.58 21.09 -6.81
C CYS A 74 6.93 22.55 -6.46
N ILE A 75 8.01 22.72 -5.72
CA ILE A 75 8.45 24.04 -5.28
C ILE A 75 9.84 24.32 -5.81
N GLY A 76 9.97 25.45 -6.51
CA GLY A 76 11.29 25.95 -6.90
C GLY A 76 11.93 26.67 -5.73
N PHE A 77 13.14 26.23 -5.36
CA PHE A 77 13.86 26.83 -4.25
C PHE A 77 15.26 27.26 -4.70
N PRO A 78 15.60 28.53 -4.55
CA PRO A 78 16.94 28.99 -4.94
C PRO A 78 18.01 28.44 -3.99
N SER A 79 19.05 27.86 -4.57
CA SER A 79 20.15 27.29 -3.79
C SER A 79 21.44 28.06 -3.96
#